data_eaf599d9ee107716c26f152d2764d65f
#
_entry.id   eaf599d9ee107716c26f152d2764d65f
#
_cell.length_a   1.000
_cell.length_b   1.000
_cell.length_c   1.000
_cell.angle_alpha   90.00
_cell.angle_beta   90.00
_cell.angle_gamma   90.00
#
_symmetry.space_group_name_H-M   'P 1'
#
loop_
_entity.id
_entity.type
_entity.pdbx_description
1 polymer ?
#
loop_
_entity_poly.entity_id
_entity_poly.type
_entity_poly.pdbx_seq_one_letter_code
_entity_poly.pdbx_strand_id
1 'polypeptide(L)'
;MCLPISCKPTHGSPTCELVYKNAKAELCGNTRLGLIKYVMALMNGARLGIAAQSVGVEQEAYNEGLAYAKERAQFGEKIINFPAVYDMLSRMKAKLDAGRSLLYCCARYVDIYKALEDIARDSKLTPEERQEMKKYTRLADAFTPLAKGMNSEYAN
;
A
#
# COMPACT_ATOMS: atom_id res chain seq x y z
N MET A 1 19.14 19.76 -14.73
CA MET A 1 18.27 20.85 -14.24
C MET A 1 16.96 20.20 -13.80
N CYS A 2 16.59 20.35 -12.55
CA CYS A 2 15.36 19.75 -11.99
C CYS A 2 14.24 20.78 -12.04
N LEU A 3 13.18 20.51 -12.74
CA LEU A 3 11.99 21.38 -12.77
C LEU A 3 10.97 20.82 -11.77
N PRO A 4 10.48 21.63 -10.82
CA PRO A 4 9.45 21.18 -9.90
C PRO A 4 8.14 20.95 -10.63
N ILE A 5 7.62 19.74 -10.57
CA ILE A 5 6.25 19.45 -10.97
C ILE A 5 5.36 19.88 -9.81
N SER A 6 4.42 20.77 -10.07
CA SER A 6 3.41 21.21 -9.10
C SER A 6 2.45 20.06 -8.77
N CYS A 7 2.91 19.05 -8.06
CA CYS A 7 2.05 18.01 -7.49
C CYS A 7 1.86 18.28 -6.01
N LYS A 8 0.66 18.68 -5.67
CA LYS A 8 0.18 18.69 -4.29
C LYS A 8 -0.14 17.23 -3.91
N PRO A 9 0.65 16.47 -3.23
CA PRO A 9 0.30 16.05 -1.87
C PRO A 9 1.48 15.65 -0.97
N THR A 10 2.69 15.70 -1.43
CA THR A 10 3.85 15.34 -0.61
C THR A 10 4.67 16.57 -0.27
N HIS A 11 4.16 17.37 0.68
CA HIS A 11 4.96 18.45 1.25
C HIS A 11 6.21 17.87 1.92
N GLY A 12 7.40 18.33 1.48
CA GLY A 12 8.69 17.88 2.00
C GLY A 12 9.41 16.83 1.13
N SER A 13 8.74 16.21 0.15
CA SER A 13 9.40 15.35 -0.84
C SER A 13 9.41 16.04 -2.21
N PRO A 14 10.56 16.50 -2.73
CA PRO A 14 10.61 17.16 -4.03
C PRO A 14 10.33 16.14 -5.14
N THR A 15 9.14 16.23 -5.73
CA THR A 15 8.79 15.47 -6.92
C THR A 15 9.10 16.35 -8.14
N CYS A 16 9.97 15.88 -9.04
CA CYS A 16 10.43 16.67 -10.16
C CYS A 16 10.62 15.82 -11.41
N GLU A 17 10.58 16.48 -12.56
CA GLU A 17 10.99 15.91 -13.83
C GLU A 17 12.52 15.99 -13.95
N LEU A 18 13.18 14.87 -14.27
CA LEU A 18 14.61 14.81 -14.51
C LEU A 18 14.87 14.83 -16.02
N VAL A 19 15.49 15.90 -16.49
CA VAL A 19 15.90 16.04 -17.89
C VAL A 19 17.40 15.85 -18.03
N TYR A 20 17.80 14.80 -18.74
CA TYR A 20 19.20 14.48 -19.03
C TYR A 20 19.59 14.99 -20.41
N LYS A 21 20.65 15.79 -20.51
CA LYS A 21 21.23 16.27 -21.78
C LYS A 21 22.65 15.77 -21.90
N ASN A 22 22.92 14.87 -22.85
CA ASN A 22 24.25 14.29 -23.12
C ASN A 22 24.95 13.72 -21.88
N ALA A 23 24.16 13.20 -20.91
CA ALA A 23 24.71 12.58 -19.71
C ALA A 23 25.31 11.21 -20.09
N LYS A 24 26.50 10.93 -19.56
CA LYS A 24 27.08 9.60 -19.64
C LYS A 24 26.27 8.66 -18.76
N ALA A 25 25.90 7.50 -19.30
CA ALA A 25 25.13 6.49 -18.57
C ALA A 25 25.57 5.09 -18.97
N GLU A 26 25.42 4.16 -18.05
CA GLU A 26 25.62 2.74 -18.27
C GLU A 26 24.29 2.01 -18.20
N LEU A 27 24.10 1.00 -19.06
CA LEU A 27 22.88 0.20 -19.06
C LEU A 27 22.89 -0.76 -17.87
N CYS A 28 21.93 -0.58 -16.96
CA CYS A 28 21.68 -1.51 -15.88
C CYS A 28 20.48 -2.40 -16.22
N GLY A 29 20.72 -3.69 -16.43
CA GLY A 29 19.70 -4.66 -16.83
C GLY A 29 19.60 -4.86 -18.35
N ASN A 30 18.42 -5.29 -18.82
CA ASN A 30 18.16 -5.58 -20.23
C ASN A 30 17.37 -4.46 -20.92
N THR A 31 17.74 -4.14 -22.16
CA THR A 31 16.96 -3.22 -23.00
C THR A 31 15.51 -3.71 -23.16
N ARG A 32 14.56 -2.77 -23.23
CA ARG A 32 13.11 -2.99 -23.43
C ARG A 32 12.35 -3.56 -22.23
N LEU A 33 13.02 -3.97 -21.14
CA LEU A 33 12.35 -4.52 -19.96
C LEU A 33 12.19 -3.50 -18.81
N GLY A 34 12.74 -2.29 -18.94
CA GLY A 34 12.79 -1.29 -17.88
C GLY A 34 11.44 -0.98 -17.27
N LEU A 35 10.46 -0.57 -18.07
CA LEU A 35 9.13 -0.23 -17.57
C LEU A 35 8.35 -1.47 -17.11
N ILE A 36 8.26 -2.49 -17.95
CA ILE A 36 7.38 -3.63 -17.73
C ILE A 36 7.89 -4.52 -16.58
N LYS A 37 9.19 -4.78 -16.51
CA LYS A 37 9.75 -5.70 -15.53
C LYS A 37 10.24 -4.99 -14.26
N TYR A 38 11.12 -3.98 -14.43
CA TYR A 38 11.81 -3.39 -13.28
C TYR A 38 10.96 -2.33 -12.57
N VAL A 39 10.38 -1.39 -13.32
CA VAL A 39 9.57 -0.32 -12.73
C VAL A 39 8.27 -0.87 -12.13
N MET A 40 7.59 -1.79 -12.83
CA MET A 40 6.34 -2.37 -12.30
C MET A 40 6.59 -3.23 -11.06
N ALA A 41 7.68 -3.99 -11.01
CA ALA A 41 8.04 -4.76 -9.81
C ALA A 41 8.33 -3.85 -8.61
N LEU A 42 9.07 -2.75 -8.82
CA LEU A 42 9.31 -1.72 -7.80
C LEU A 42 7.99 -1.09 -7.34
N MET A 43 7.14 -0.69 -8.28
CA MET A 43 5.85 -0.05 -7.99
C MET A 43 4.90 -0.95 -7.20
N ASN A 44 4.85 -2.24 -7.50
CA ASN A 44 4.01 -3.18 -6.76
C ASN A 44 4.49 -3.33 -5.30
N GLY A 45 5.79 -3.42 -5.07
CA GLY A 45 6.36 -3.42 -3.72
C GLY A 45 6.06 -2.12 -2.96
N ALA A 46 6.24 -0.96 -3.61
CA ALA A 46 5.93 0.34 -3.02
C ALA A 46 4.45 0.49 -2.66
N ARG A 47 3.52 0.01 -3.51
CA ARG A 47 2.07 0.05 -3.25
C ARG A 47 1.69 -0.71 -2.00
N LEU A 48 2.28 -1.88 -1.76
CA LEU A 48 2.03 -2.65 -0.54
C LEU A 48 2.53 -1.91 0.71
N GLY A 49 3.72 -1.28 0.62
CA GLY A 49 4.26 -0.43 1.69
C GLY A 49 3.36 0.77 2.02
N ILE A 50 2.84 1.46 1.00
CA ILE A 50 1.89 2.57 1.20
C ILE A 50 0.57 2.08 1.82
N ALA A 51 0.05 0.93 1.41
CA ALA A 51 -1.15 0.35 2.02
C ALA A 51 -0.93 0.05 3.52
N ALA A 52 0.26 -0.45 3.89
CA ALA A 52 0.61 -0.69 5.29
C ALA A 52 0.72 0.62 6.10
N GLN A 53 1.33 1.66 5.54
CA GLN A 53 1.39 2.98 6.17
C GLN A 53 -0.01 3.57 6.38
N SER A 54 -0.89 3.45 5.40
CA SER A 54 -2.28 3.92 5.50
C SER A 54 -3.03 3.22 6.64
N VAL A 55 -2.94 1.91 6.77
CA VAL A 55 -3.52 1.15 7.89
C VAL A 55 -2.97 1.61 9.24
N GLY A 56 -1.68 1.96 9.30
CA GLY A 56 -1.06 2.53 10.50
C GLY A 56 -1.67 3.88 10.88
N VAL A 57 -1.85 4.77 9.91
CA VAL A 57 -2.50 6.09 10.12
C VAL A 57 -3.96 5.93 10.56
N GLU A 58 -4.73 5.05 9.90
CA GLU A 58 -6.10 4.73 10.27
C GLU A 58 -6.21 4.22 11.70
N GLN A 59 -5.30 3.31 12.10
CA GLN A 59 -5.28 2.75 13.46
C GLN A 59 -5.06 3.85 14.50
N GLU A 60 -4.11 4.74 14.27
CA GLU A 60 -3.80 5.80 15.22
C GLU A 60 -4.92 6.83 15.30
N ALA A 61 -5.48 7.23 14.16
CA ALA A 61 -6.63 8.13 14.12
C ALA A 61 -7.84 7.54 14.87
N TYR A 62 -8.09 6.24 14.74
CA TYR A 62 -9.15 5.55 15.47
C TYR A 62 -8.87 5.52 16.99
N ASN A 63 -7.62 5.20 17.40
CA ASN A 63 -7.24 5.14 18.81
C ASN A 63 -7.43 6.50 19.49
N GLU A 64 -6.91 7.57 18.89
CA GLU A 64 -7.02 8.93 19.38
C GLU A 64 -8.48 9.42 19.43
N GLY A 65 -9.23 9.19 18.35
CA GLY A 65 -10.64 9.52 18.28
C GLY A 65 -11.48 8.80 19.33
N LEU A 66 -11.22 7.50 19.56
CA LEU A 66 -11.90 6.71 20.57
C LEU A 66 -11.55 7.17 21.99
N ALA A 67 -10.26 7.46 22.26
CA ALA A 67 -9.81 7.97 23.57
C ALA A 67 -10.49 9.30 23.88
N TYR A 68 -10.43 10.25 22.93
CA TYR A 68 -11.08 11.54 23.09
C TYR A 68 -12.60 11.42 23.33
N ALA A 69 -13.29 10.57 22.57
CA ALA A 69 -14.73 10.38 22.72
C ALA A 69 -15.14 9.79 24.09
N LYS A 70 -14.26 9.02 24.72
CA LYS A 70 -14.44 8.47 26.07
C LYS A 70 -14.18 9.50 27.18
N GLU A 71 -13.36 10.50 26.94
CA GLU A 71 -13.00 11.52 27.92
C GLU A 71 -13.92 12.73 27.85
N ARG A 72 -14.20 13.23 26.66
CA ARG A 72 -14.96 14.45 26.43
C ARG A 72 -16.41 14.29 26.86
N ALA A 73 -16.85 15.18 27.75
CA ALA A 73 -18.26 15.29 28.13
C ALA A 73 -18.87 16.55 27.51
N GLN A 74 -20.13 16.45 27.07
CA GLN A 74 -20.95 17.54 26.56
C GLN A 74 -22.42 17.26 26.89
N PHE A 75 -23.19 18.27 27.24
CA PHE A 75 -24.59 18.14 27.63
C PHE A 75 -24.85 17.14 28.78
N GLY A 76 -23.88 16.97 29.68
CA GLY A 76 -24.00 16.06 30.84
C GLY A 76 -23.60 14.61 30.54
N GLU A 77 -23.25 14.26 29.33
CA GLU A 77 -22.82 12.90 28.92
C GLU A 77 -21.50 12.91 28.17
N LYS A 78 -20.82 11.76 28.18
CA LYS A 78 -19.65 11.53 27.33
C LYS A 78 -20.06 11.43 25.86
N ILE A 79 -19.29 12.07 24.97
CA ILE A 79 -19.68 12.17 23.56
C ILE A 79 -19.71 10.82 22.84
N ILE A 80 -19.04 9.79 23.36
CA ILE A 80 -19.11 8.42 22.82
C ILE A 80 -20.53 7.85 22.85
N ASN A 81 -21.40 8.35 23.75
CA ASN A 81 -22.79 7.91 23.89
C ASN A 81 -23.71 8.58 22.84
N PHE A 82 -23.24 9.58 22.12
CA PHE A 82 -24.03 10.22 21.07
C PHE A 82 -24.08 9.37 19.82
N PRO A 83 -25.27 9.07 19.27
CA PRO A 83 -25.43 8.17 18.15
C PRO A 83 -24.57 8.52 16.94
N ALA A 84 -24.41 9.83 16.62
CA ALA A 84 -23.59 10.29 15.51
C ALA A 84 -22.09 9.99 15.72
N VAL A 85 -21.57 10.16 16.94
CA VAL A 85 -20.17 9.85 17.28
C VAL A 85 -19.94 8.35 17.28
N TYR A 86 -20.85 7.59 17.87
CA TYR A 86 -20.79 6.13 17.87
C TYR A 86 -20.81 5.55 16.46
N ASP A 87 -21.70 6.03 15.57
CA ASP A 87 -21.77 5.58 14.17
C ASP A 87 -20.46 5.87 13.44
N MET A 88 -19.91 7.08 13.62
CA MET A 88 -18.62 7.47 13.01
C MET A 88 -17.49 6.55 13.46
N LEU A 89 -17.31 6.32 14.75
CA LEU A 89 -16.27 5.44 15.31
C LEU A 89 -16.46 3.99 14.85
N SER A 90 -17.71 3.51 14.77
CA SER A 90 -18.02 2.17 14.28
C SER A 90 -17.63 1.99 12.80
N ARG A 91 -17.89 2.99 11.97
CA ARG A 91 -17.48 3.01 10.56
C ARG A 91 -15.96 3.06 10.41
N MET A 92 -15.27 3.88 11.20
CA MET A 92 -13.81 3.91 11.23
C MET A 92 -13.24 2.54 11.57
N LYS A 93 -13.77 1.89 12.60
CA LYS A 93 -13.33 0.53 13.00
C LYS A 93 -13.57 -0.50 11.90
N ALA A 94 -14.73 -0.49 11.26
CA ALA A 94 -15.06 -1.41 10.18
C ALA A 94 -14.13 -1.23 8.96
N LYS A 95 -13.85 0.01 8.57
CA LYS A 95 -12.91 0.33 7.48
C LYS A 95 -11.50 -0.15 7.80
N LEU A 96 -11.01 0.16 9.01
CA LEU A 96 -9.70 -0.27 9.50
C LEU A 96 -9.53 -1.79 9.48
N ASP A 97 -10.53 -2.55 9.96
CA ASP A 97 -10.46 -4.01 9.98
C ASP A 97 -10.53 -4.61 8.57
N ALA A 98 -11.35 -4.04 7.69
CA ALA A 98 -11.42 -4.43 6.28
C ALA A 98 -10.11 -4.14 5.55
N GLY A 99 -9.55 -2.93 5.74
CA GLY A 99 -8.29 -2.50 5.15
C GLY A 99 -7.11 -3.36 5.59
N ARG A 100 -7.05 -3.68 6.89
CA ARG A 100 -6.04 -4.58 7.46
C ARG A 100 -6.16 -6.00 6.92
N SER A 101 -7.36 -6.54 6.81
CA SER A 101 -7.59 -7.87 6.25
C SER A 101 -7.15 -7.96 4.79
N LEU A 102 -7.46 -6.94 4.00
CA LEU A 102 -7.04 -6.85 2.60
C LEU A 102 -5.51 -6.74 2.50
N LEU A 103 -4.87 -5.91 3.34
CA LEU A 103 -3.42 -5.76 3.39
C LEU A 103 -2.72 -7.10 3.66
N TYR A 104 -3.13 -7.84 4.68
CA TYR A 104 -2.51 -9.12 5.01
C TYR A 104 -2.76 -10.20 3.97
N CYS A 105 -3.95 -10.22 3.37
CA CYS A 105 -4.25 -11.11 2.25
C CYS A 105 -3.31 -10.84 1.06
N CYS A 106 -3.12 -9.57 0.72
CA CYS A 106 -2.24 -9.13 -0.36
C CYS A 106 -0.77 -9.45 -0.05
N ALA A 107 -0.31 -9.17 1.17
CA ALA A 107 1.05 -9.49 1.62
C ALA A 107 1.33 -11.00 1.49
N ARG A 108 0.40 -11.86 1.92
CA ARG A 108 0.52 -13.31 1.75
C ARG A 108 0.69 -13.73 0.29
N TYR A 109 -0.06 -13.13 -0.65
CA TYR A 109 0.11 -13.46 -2.07
C TYR A 109 1.49 -13.05 -2.58
N VAL A 110 1.97 -11.88 -2.16
CA VAL A 110 3.32 -11.38 -2.51
C VAL A 110 4.40 -12.30 -1.94
N ASP A 111 4.29 -12.73 -0.69
CA ASP A 111 5.28 -13.60 -0.05
C ASP A 111 5.36 -14.97 -0.72
N ILE A 112 4.21 -15.57 -1.06
CA ILE A 112 4.18 -16.88 -1.72
C ILE A 112 4.84 -16.81 -3.10
N TYR A 113 4.46 -15.84 -3.96
CA TYR A 113 5.04 -15.81 -5.29
C TYR A 113 6.53 -15.46 -5.27
N LYS A 114 6.97 -14.59 -4.34
CA LYS A 114 8.40 -14.25 -4.18
C LYS A 114 9.22 -15.44 -3.71
N ALA A 115 8.72 -16.19 -2.73
CA ALA A 115 9.38 -17.40 -2.27
C ALA A 115 9.56 -18.41 -3.41
N LEU A 116 8.54 -18.62 -4.24
CA LEU A 116 8.61 -19.48 -5.42
C LEU A 116 9.55 -18.91 -6.51
N GLU A 117 9.61 -17.59 -6.66
CA GLU A 117 10.55 -16.92 -7.57
C GLU A 117 12.00 -17.10 -7.12
N ASP A 118 12.27 -17.04 -5.82
CA ASP A 118 13.60 -17.28 -5.25
C ASP A 118 14.03 -18.75 -5.43
N ILE A 119 13.14 -19.70 -5.17
CA ILE A 119 13.40 -21.13 -5.45
C ILE A 119 13.70 -21.35 -6.94
N ALA A 120 12.98 -20.64 -7.82
CA ALA A 120 13.18 -20.74 -9.27
C ALA A 120 14.55 -20.24 -9.77
N ARG A 121 15.25 -19.43 -8.98
CA ARG A 121 16.62 -18.97 -9.30
C ARG A 121 17.64 -20.07 -9.08
N ASP A 122 17.45 -20.87 -8.02
CA ASP A 122 18.43 -21.89 -7.59
C ASP A 122 18.11 -23.29 -8.12
N SER A 123 16.84 -23.56 -8.46
CA SER A 123 16.36 -24.87 -8.88
C SER A 123 15.25 -24.81 -9.92
N LYS A 124 14.96 -25.93 -10.57
CA LYS A 124 13.80 -26.04 -11.48
C LYS A 124 12.55 -26.31 -10.67
N LEU A 125 11.56 -25.42 -10.78
CA LEU A 125 10.22 -25.63 -10.20
C LEU A 125 9.51 -26.81 -10.85
N THR A 126 8.76 -27.56 -10.05
CA THR A 126 7.80 -28.56 -10.53
C THR A 126 6.66 -27.90 -11.34
N PRO A 127 5.91 -28.66 -12.14
CA PRO A 127 4.75 -28.12 -12.87
C PRO A 127 3.72 -27.48 -11.94
N GLU A 128 3.48 -28.09 -10.78
CA GLU A 128 2.53 -27.62 -9.76
C GLU A 128 3.01 -26.29 -9.16
N GLU A 129 4.26 -26.19 -8.75
CA GLU A 129 4.85 -24.94 -8.23
C GLU A 129 4.82 -23.80 -9.24
N ARG A 130 5.05 -24.08 -10.52
CA ARG A 130 4.92 -23.08 -11.58
C ARG A 130 3.51 -22.56 -11.74
N GLN A 131 2.52 -23.46 -11.63
CA GLN A 131 1.11 -23.10 -11.70
C GLN A 131 0.73 -22.24 -10.48
N GLU A 132 1.20 -22.62 -9.31
CA GLU A 132 0.97 -21.89 -8.07
C GLU A 132 1.62 -20.51 -8.11
N MET A 133 2.87 -20.39 -8.53
CA MET A 133 3.56 -19.12 -8.73
C MET A 133 2.77 -18.19 -9.66
N LYS A 134 2.32 -18.69 -10.82
CA LYS A 134 1.49 -17.90 -11.75
C LYS A 134 0.18 -17.43 -11.13
N LYS A 135 -0.47 -18.28 -10.34
CA LYS A 135 -1.71 -17.95 -9.63
C LYS A 135 -1.48 -16.80 -8.65
N TYR A 136 -0.49 -16.92 -7.78
CA TYR A 136 -0.22 -15.91 -6.75
C TYR A 136 0.36 -14.61 -7.33
N THR A 137 1.14 -14.66 -8.41
CA THR A 137 1.55 -13.46 -9.14
C THR A 137 0.33 -12.68 -9.64
N ARG A 138 -0.63 -13.36 -10.29
CA ARG A 138 -1.86 -12.70 -10.79
C ARG A 138 -2.70 -12.11 -9.65
N LEU A 139 -2.82 -12.84 -8.53
CA LEU A 139 -3.54 -12.34 -7.36
C LEU A 139 -2.84 -11.11 -6.76
N ALA A 140 -1.52 -11.15 -6.60
CA ALA A 140 -0.75 -10.02 -6.10
C ALA A 140 -0.89 -8.80 -7.02
N ASP A 141 -0.78 -8.97 -8.34
CA ASP A 141 -0.91 -7.89 -9.33
C ASP A 141 -2.30 -7.24 -9.29
N ALA A 142 -3.36 -8.03 -9.07
CA ALA A 142 -4.73 -7.54 -8.99
C ALA A 142 -5.02 -6.84 -7.64
N PHE A 143 -4.61 -7.46 -6.53
CA PHE A 143 -4.99 -7.00 -5.19
C PHE A 143 -4.08 -5.89 -4.64
N THR A 144 -2.80 -5.81 -5.04
CA THR A 144 -1.89 -4.76 -4.54
C THR A 144 -2.36 -3.34 -4.87
N PRO A 145 -2.79 -3.02 -6.11
CA PRO A 145 -3.36 -1.71 -6.42
C PRO A 145 -4.66 -1.42 -5.64
N LEU A 146 -5.52 -2.43 -5.46
CA LEU A 146 -6.74 -2.29 -4.68
C LEU A 146 -6.45 -2.02 -3.20
N ALA A 147 -5.52 -2.76 -2.60
CA ALA A 147 -5.11 -2.55 -1.21
C ALA A 147 -4.56 -1.14 -1.00
N LYS A 148 -3.68 -0.66 -1.90
CA LYS A 148 -3.17 0.71 -1.85
C LYS A 148 -4.28 1.74 -2.02
N GLY A 149 -5.15 1.59 -3.01
CA GLY A 149 -6.22 2.53 -3.31
C GLY A 149 -7.21 2.65 -2.15
N MET A 150 -7.75 1.52 -1.70
CA MET A 150 -8.74 1.46 -0.64
C MET A 150 -8.20 2.00 0.70
N ASN A 151 -7.02 1.54 1.14
CA ASN A 151 -6.46 1.99 2.41
C ASN A 151 -6.04 3.46 2.38
N SER A 152 -5.52 3.97 1.24
CA SER A 152 -5.21 5.40 1.13
C SER A 152 -6.47 6.28 1.18
N GLU A 153 -7.59 5.80 0.64
CA GLU A 153 -8.88 6.50 0.71
C GLU A 153 -9.46 6.49 2.12
N TYR A 154 -9.31 5.37 2.84
CA TYR A 154 -9.81 5.26 4.22
C TYR A 154 -8.99 6.06 5.23
N ALA A 155 -7.69 6.27 4.95
CA ALA A 155 -6.79 7.06 5.79
C ALA A 155 -7.00 8.59 5.68
N ASN A 156 -7.78 9.06 4.69
CA ASN A 156 -8.19 10.46 4.54
C ASN A 156 -9.52 10.72 5.24
#